data_b51926eb3560e2df19e88c5c589ea0c9
#
_entry.id   b51926eb3560e2df19e88c5c589ea0c9
#
_cell.length_a   1.000
_cell.length_b   1.000
_cell.length_c   1.000
_cell.angle_alpha   90.00
_cell.angle_beta   90.00
_cell.angle_gamma   90.00
#
_symmetry.space_group_name_H-M   'P 1'
#
loop_
_entity.id
_entity.type
_entity.pdbx_description
1 polymer ?
#
loop_
_entity_poly.entity_id
_entity_poly.type
_entity_poly.pdbx_seq_one_letter_code
_entity_poly.pdbx_strand_id
1 'polypeptide(L)'
;MNSAFLNSEKVKAEARNLGFSACGLSPAERVEDSHAQRFRKWLSLGYQAEMQYMANHQDMRLQPELLVPGVKTIVSVALPYRLPSPVPYLSMYAQGEDYHTVLRQRLSMLMQAIGATGRCFVDTAPVLERYWAWRSGVGWIGKDAQLHVPQVGSAVFLGELFVMEEAGVYDQPLASSCSDCLLCRHSCPCGALTEEGLDARRCLSYWTIEHRGPLPSDLLLRGKFYGCDRCLMACPRPVQYTREASFSPSPALREMTWEDWQQLTPERYAELFRGSAVKRVKYEGLLRNIRAFRT
;
A
#
# COMPACT_ATOMS: atom_id res chain seq x y z
N MET A 1 -21.15 -31.87 9.64
CA MET A 1 -20.91 -30.76 8.72
C MET A 1 -19.46 -30.88 8.25
N ASN A 2 -19.23 -31.30 7.00
CA ASN A 2 -17.88 -31.38 6.46
C ASN A 2 -17.34 -29.93 6.33
N SER A 3 -16.49 -29.53 7.25
CA SER A 3 -15.68 -28.33 7.10
C SER A 3 -14.67 -28.63 5.97
N ALA A 4 -15.08 -28.32 4.75
CA ALA A 4 -14.16 -28.47 3.61
C ALA A 4 -13.05 -27.42 3.77
N PHE A 5 -11.81 -27.86 3.93
CA PHE A 5 -10.65 -26.99 3.93
C PHE A 5 -10.58 -26.19 2.62
N LEU A 6 -10.15 -24.93 2.69
CA LEU A 6 -9.79 -24.16 1.51
C LEU A 6 -8.65 -24.87 0.76
N ASN A 7 -8.87 -25.11 -0.50
CA ASN A 7 -7.81 -25.61 -1.38
C ASN A 7 -6.90 -24.44 -1.77
N SER A 8 -5.69 -24.39 -1.21
CA SER A 8 -4.72 -23.30 -1.40
C SER A 8 -4.35 -23.11 -2.88
N GLU A 9 -4.23 -24.18 -3.65
CA GLU A 9 -3.91 -24.07 -5.08
C GLU A 9 -5.09 -23.50 -5.89
N LYS A 10 -6.32 -23.85 -5.55
CA LYS A 10 -7.51 -23.23 -6.14
C LYS A 10 -7.56 -21.75 -5.82
N VAL A 11 -7.34 -21.36 -4.56
CA VAL A 11 -7.30 -19.93 -4.15
C VAL A 11 -6.28 -19.14 -4.97
N LYS A 12 -5.06 -19.66 -5.10
CA LYS A 12 -3.99 -19.04 -5.90
C LYS A 12 -4.32 -18.98 -7.39
N ALA A 13 -4.96 -20.01 -7.93
CA ALA A 13 -5.39 -20.03 -9.32
C ALA A 13 -6.46 -18.96 -9.60
N GLU A 14 -7.49 -18.88 -8.75
CA GLU A 14 -8.54 -17.86 -8.88
C GLU A 14 -7.99 -16.43 -8.69
N ALA A 15 -7.06 -16.24 -7.77
CA ALA A 15 -6.37 -14.95 -7.62
C ALA A 15 -5.64 -14.55 -8.91
N ARG A 16 -4.91 -15.49 -9.55
CA ARG A 16 -4.26 -15.23 -10.85
C ARG A 16 -5.27 -14.90 -11.95
N ASN A 17 -6.39 -15.63 -12.03
CA ASN A 17 -7.47 -15.37 -12.99
C ASN A 17 -8.05 -13.94 -12.83
N LEU A 18 -8.09 -13.44 -11.60
CA LEU A 18 -8.52 -12.08 -11.27
C LEU A 18 -7.41 -11.03 -11.44
N GLY A 19 -6.23 -11.41 -11.97
CA GLY A 19 -5.14 -10.49 -12.29
C GLY A 19 -4.19 -10.15 -11.15
N PHE A 20 -4.32 -10.78 -9.98
CA PHE A 20 -3.32 -10.64 -8.93
C PHE A 20 -2.00 -11.30 -9.34
N SER A 21 -0.88 -10.63 -9.09
CA SER A 21 0.45 -11.14 -9.43
C SER A 21 1.01 -12.09 -8.36
N ALA A 22 0.51 -12.03 -7.15
CA ALA A 22 0.85 -12.95 -6.08
C ALA A 22 -0.34 -13.14 -5.14
N CYS A 23 -0.42 -14.35 -4.58
CA CYS A 23 -1.40 -14.74 -3.60
C CYS A 23 -0.78 -15.77 -2.65
N GLY A 24 -1.04 -15.64 -1.36
CA GLY A 24 -0.60 -16.60 -0.36
C GLY A 24 -1.56 -16.66 0.82
N LEU A 25 -1.44 -17.73 1.60
CA LEU A 25 -2.32 -18.02 2.72
C LEU A 25 -1.52 -18.20 4.01
N SER A 26 -2.00 -17.62 5.10
CA SER A 26 -1.46 -17.85 6.45
C SER A 26 -2.57 -18.16 7.47
N PRO A 27 -2.27 -18.84 8.58
CA PRO A 27 -3.21 -18.95 9.67
C PRO A 27 -3.48 -17.56 10.27
N ALA A 28 -4.72 -17.32 10.71
CA ALA A 28 -5.13 -16.07 11.33
C ALA A 28 -4.77 -16.04 12.83
N GLU A 29 -3.50 -16.26 13.13
CA GLU A 29 -2.96 -16.25 14.47
C GLU A 29 -2.62 -14.82 14.93
N ARG A 30 -2.30 -14.65 16.20
CA ARG A 30 -1.73 -13.42 16.72
C ARG A 30 -0.44 -13.07 15.97
N VAL A 31 -0.23 -11.79 15.68
CA VAL A 31 1.02 -11.29 15.08
C VAL A 31 2.21 -11.68 15.95
N GLU A 32 3.25 -12.22 15.32
CA GLU A 32 4.47 -12.65 15.99
C GLU A 32 5.07 -11.55 16.88
N ASP A 33 5.57 -11.93 18.05
CA ASP A 33 6.03 -10.98 19.06
C ASP A 33 7.13 -10.05 18.55
N SER A 34 8.03 -10.53 17.71
CA SER A 34 9.08 -9.70 17.09
C SER A 34 8.51 -8.56 16.24
N HIS A 35 7.47 -8.84 15.45
CA HIS A 35 6.78 -7.85 14.62
C HIS A 35 5.89 -6.94 15.45
N ALA A 36 5.21 -7.47 16.46
CA ALA A 36 4.40 -6.70 17.39
C ALA A 36 5.26 -5.71 18.20
N GLN A 37 6.42 -6.14 18.68
CA GLN A 37 7.38 -5.26 19.39
C GLN A 37 7.94 -4.18 18.46
N ARG A 38 8.30 -4.51 17.22
CA ARG A 38 8.76 -3.54 16.23
C ARG A 38 7.69 -2.49 15.93
N PHE A 39 6.43 -2.89 15.77
CA PHE A 39 5.32 -1.96 15.56
C PHE A 39 5.11 -1.03 16.75
N ARG A 40 5.10 -1.56 17.99
CA ARG A 40 4.97 -0.76 19.20
C ARG A 40 6.15 0.20 19.39
N LYS A 41 7.38 -0.26 19.11
CA LYS A 41 8.58 0.60 19.14
C LYS A 41 8.45 1.74 18.12
N TRP A 42 8.02 1.45 16.90
CA TRP A 42 7.78 2.45 15.87
C TRP A 42 6.78 3.53 16.33
N LEU A 43 5.69 3.14 16.99
CA LEU A 43 4.73 4.05 17.60
C LEU A 43 5.34 4.86 18.78
N SER A 44 6.11 4.20 19.66
CA SER A 44 6.73 4.88 20.82
C SER A 44 7.76 5.94 20.41
N LEU A 45 8.39 5.78 19.24
CA LEU A 45 9.29 6.77 18.64
C LEU A 45 8.54 7.93 17.97
N GLY A 46 7.21 7.91 17.92
CA GLY A 46 6.39 8.90 17.25
C GLY A 46 6.54 8.90 15.72
N TYR A 47 6.99 7.80 15.13
CA TYR A 47 7.29 7.69 13.70
C TYR A 47 6.04 7.73 12.81
N GLN A 48 4.86 7.55 13.37
CA GLN A 48 3.58 7.73 12.68
C GLN A 48 3.22 9.19 12.43
N ALA A 49 3.93 10.16 13.03
CA ALA A 49 3.59 11.58 12.99
C ALA A 49 2.13 11.83 13.44
N GLU A 50 1.34 12.59 12.65
CA GLU A 50 -0.06 12.90 12.98
C GLU A 50 -1.05 11.76 12.56
N MET A 51 -0.56 10.65 12.04
CA MET A 51 -1.40 9.52 11.63
C MET A 51 -1.88 8.70 12.85
N GLN A 52 -2.72 9.32 13.70
CA GLN A 52 -3.22 8.70 14.93
C GLN A 52 -3.98 7.39 14.68
N TYR A 53 -4.58 7.24 13.49
CA TYR A 53 -5.23 5.99 13.11
C TYR A 53 -4.26 4.79 13.12
N MET A 54 -2.95 5.00 13.04
CA MET A 54 -1.94 3.93 13.22
C MET A 54 -1.81 3.49 14.68
N ALA A 55 -1.97 4.42 15.62
CA ALA A 55 -1.92 4.14 17.06
C ALA A 55 -3.25 3.60 17.60
N ASN A 56 -4.34 3.84 16.90
CA ASN A 56 -5.66 3.34 17.28
C ASN A 56 -5.79 1.84 17.01
N HIS A 57 -6.59 1.16 17.85
CA HIS A 57 -6.96 -0.24 17.67
C HIS A 57 -5.75 -1.19 17.56
N GLN A 58 -4.68 -0.96 18.35
CA GLN A 58 -3.47 -1.78 18.31
C GLN A 58 -3.77 -3.26 18.54
N ASP A 59 -4.66 -3.60 19.47
CA ASP A 59 -5.00 -4.98 19.75
C ASP A 59 -5.67 -5.68 18.56
N MET A 60 -6.56 -4.98 17.86
CA MET A 60 -7.18 -5.50 16.63
C MET A 60 -6.14 -5.69 15.49
N ARG A 61 -5.13 -4.80 15.41
CA ARG A 61 -4.03 -4.95 14.44
C ARG A 61 -3.17 -6.17 14.70
N LEU A 62 -3.01 -6.53 15.97
CA LEU A 62 -2.14 -7.61 16.41
C LEU A 62 -2.89 -8.95 16.60
N GLN A 63 -4.20 -8.92 16.66
CA GLN A 63 -5.05 -10.10 16.89
C GLN A 63 -6.23 -10.08 15.91
N PRO A 64 -6.13 -10.80 14.79
CA PRO A 64 -7.18 -10.84 13.75
C PRO A 64 -8.55 -11.23 14.27
N GLU A 65 -8.61 -12.11 15.26
CA GLU A 65 -9.82 -12.59 15.92
C GLU A 65 -10.66 -11.45 16.55
N LEU A 66 -9.99 -10.38 17.04
CA LEU A 66 -10.69 -9.22 17.59
C LEU A 66 -11.33 -8.35 16.49
N LEU A 67 -10.82 -8.42 15.27
CA LEU A 67 -11.34 -7.68 14.11
C LEU A 67 -12.45 -8.50 13.38
N VAL A 68 -12.25 -9.82 13.30
CA VAL A 68 -13.17 -10.75 12.64
C VAL A 68 -13.27 -12.01 13.52
N PRO A 69 -14.24 -12.06 14.44
CA PRO A 69 -14.45 -13.24 15.29
C PRO A 69 -14.66 -14.50 14.47
N GLY A 70 -13.95 -15.58 14.82
CA GLY A 70 -14.01 -16.87 14.11
C GLY A 70 -13.12 -16.98 12.88
N VAL A 71 -12.33 -15.96 12.56
CA VAL A 71 -11.37 -16.01 11.42
C VAL A 71 -10.37 -17.16 11.62
N LYS A 72 -10.10 -17.91 10.55
CA LYS A 72 -9.16 -19.04 10.55
C LYS A 72 -8.00 -18.83 9.60
N THR A 73 -8.26 -18.23 8.43
CA THR A 73 -7.25 -18.03 7.38
C THR A 73 -7.23 -16.60 6.93
N ILE A 74 -6.04 -16.07 6.69
CA ILE A 74 -5.81 -14.81 5.99
C ILE A 74 -5.23 -15.13 4.61
N VAL A 75 -5.94 -14.72 3.57
CA VAL A 75 -5.47 -14.76 2.19
C VAL A 75 -4.98 -13.37 1.83
N SER A 76 -3.68 -13.23 1.54
CA SER A 76 -3.09 -11.97 1.09
C SER A 76 -2.83 -12.00 -0.40
N VAL A 77 -3.11 -10.90 -1.07
CA VAL A 77 -2.89 -10.74 -2.51
C VAL A 77 -2.11 -9.48 -2.83
N ALA A 78 -1.43 -9.47 -3.99
CA ALA A 78 -0.70 -8.31 -4.49
C ALA A 78 -1.11 -7.99 -5.94
N LEU A 79 -1.39 -6.71 -6.22
CA LEU A 79 -1.75 -6.21 -7.54
C LEU A 79 -0.79 -5.09 -7.96
N PRO A 80 -0.01 -5.25 -9.04
CA PRO A 80 0.96 -4.24 -9.47
C PRO A 80 0.29 -2.96 -9.94
N TYR A 81 0.88 -1.82 -9.55
CA TYR A 81 0.47 -0.49 -10.01
C TYR A 81 1.56 0.29 -10.75
N ARG A 82 2.74 -0.30 -10.96
CA ARG A 82 3.81 0.40 -11.66
C ARG A 82 3.41 0.71 -13.10
N LEU A 83 3.41 1.99 -13.42
CA LEU A 83 3.04 2.48 -14.74
C LEU A 83 4.24 2.52 -15.68
N PRO A 84 4.09 2.12 -16.96
CA PRO A 84 5.16 2.27 -17.96
C PRO A 84 5.42 3.74 -18.32
N SER A 85 4.37 4.56 -18.28
CA SER A 85 4.43 6.00 -18.60
C SER A 85 3.63 6.81 -17.58
N PRO A 86 4.18 7.03 -16.38
CA PRO A 86 3.51 7.84 -15.37
C PRO A 86 3.54 9.33 -15.75
N VAL A 87 2.50 10.08 -15.33
CA VAL A 87 2.56 11.54 -15.41
C VAL A 87 3.49 12.12 -14.34
N PRO A 88 4.09 13.30 -14.56
CA PRO A 88 4.92 13.95 -13.57
C PRO A 88 4.12 14.41 -12.35
N TYR A 89 4.82 14.78 -11.28
CA TYR A 89 4.32 15.46 -10.09
C TYR A 89 3.45 14.64 -9.13
N LEU A 90 2.85 13.53 -9.57
CA LEU A 90 2.04 12.64 -8.74
C LEU A 90 2.71 11.28 -8.55
N SER A 91 2.58 10.67 -7.38
CA SER A 91 2.97 9.27 -7.18
C SER A 91 2.16 8.34 -8.07
N MET A 92 2.82 7.31 -8.60
CA MET A 92 2.23 6.37 -9.56
C MET A 92 0.97 5.70 -9.04
N TYR A 93 0.91 5.38 -7.75
CA TYR A 93 -0.22 4.69 -7.15
C TYR A 93 -1.55 5.45 -7.22
N ALA A 94 -1.50 6.77 -7.40
CA ALA A 94 -2.66 7.64 -7.33
C ALA A 94 -3.05 8.27 -8.70
N GLN A 95 -2.44 7.79 -9.80
CA GLN A 95 -2.65 8.39 -11.12
C GLN A 95 -3.90 7.90 -11.85
N GLY A 96 -4.49 6.79 -11.43
CA GLY A 96 -5.72 6.22 -11.98
C GLY A 96 -6.86 6.19 -10.97
N GLU A 97 -7.73 5.20 -11.15
CA GLU A 97 -8.84 4.94 -10.25
C GLU A 97 -8.37 4.61 -8.83
N ASP A 98 -9.24 4.88 -7.88
CA ASP A 98 -8.99 4.56 -6.48
C ASP A 98 -8.82 3.04 -6.29
N TYR A 99 -7.60 2.64 -5.94
CA TYR A 99 -7.22 1.24 -5.75
C TYR A 99 -8.08 0.53 -4.70
N HIS A 100 -8.62 1.24 -3.73
CA HIS A 100 -9.54 0.66 -2.74
C HIS A 100 -10.78 0.07 -3.43
N THR A 101 -11.31 0.76 -4.42
CA THR A 101 -12.49 0.30 -5.18
C THR A 101 -12.13 -0.92 -6.02
N VAL A 102 -11.04 -0.83 -6.79
CA VAL A 102 -10.59 -1.91 -7.68
C VAL A 102 -10.27 -3.19 -6.90
N LEU A 103 -9.50 -3.07 -5.81
CA LEU A 103 -9.13 -4.25 -5.02
C LEU A 103 -10.31 -4.85 -4.27
N ARG A 104 -11.18 -4.03 -3.66
CA ARG A 104 -12.37 -4.55 -2.95
C ARG A 104 -13.27 -5.34 -3.87
N GLN A 105 -13.50 -4.85 -5.09
CA GLN A 105 -14.28 -5.58 -6.09
C GLN A 105 -13.63 -6.94 -6.41
N ARG A 106 -12.34 -6.97 -6.69
CA ARG A 106 -11.62 -8.21 -7.01
C ARG A 106 -11.55 -9.18 -5.84
N LEU A 107 -11.33 -8.67 -4.62
CA LEU A 107 -11.35 -9.49 -3.41
C LEU A 107 -12.73 -10.10 -3.16
N SER A 108 -13.80 -9.36 -3.41
CA SER A 108 -15.17 -9.89 -3.33
C SER A 108 -15.40 -11.00 -4.36
N MET A 109 -14.94 -10.81 -5.59
CA MET A 109 -15.00 -11.86 -6.62
C MET A 109 -14.17 -13.08 -6.25
N LEU A 110 -12.97 -12.90 -5.68
CA LEU A 110 -12.13 -13.99 -5.20
C LEU A 110 -12.84 -14.79 -4.10
N MET A 111 -13.39 -14.10 -3.10
CA MET A 111 -14.10 -14.73 -2.00
C MET A 111 -15.27 -15.58 -2.50
N GLN A 112 -16.03 -15.09 -3.48
CA GLN A 112 -17.11 -15.85 -4.12
C GLN A 112 -16.58 -17.07 -4.90
N ALA A 113 -15.53 -16.90 -5.70
CA ALA A 113 -14.96 -17.96 -6.54
C ALA A 113 -14.41 -19.14 -5.71
N ILE A 114 -13.83 -18.83 -4.55
CA ILE A 114 -13.32 -19.86 -3.64
C ILE A 114 -14.39 -20.43 -2.71
N GLY A 115 -15.59 -19.85 -2.67
CA GLY A 115 -16.70 -20.27 -1.83
C GLY A 115 -16.45 -20.02 -0.33
N ALA A 116 -15.65 -19.00 0.01
CA ALA A 116 -15.32 -18.66 1.39
C ALA A 116 -16.26 -17.61 1.95
N THR A 117 -16.33 -17.55 3.29
CA THR A 117 -17.08 -16.55 4.06
C THR A 117 -16.13 -15.73 4.90
N GLY A 118 -16.36 -14.42 4.99
CA GLY A 118 -15.45 -13.56 5.75
C GLY A 118 -15.55 -12.09 5.37
N ARG A 119 -14.43 -11.37 5.49
CA ARG A 119 -14.35 -9.94 5.21
C ARG A 119 -13.14 -9.60 4.36
N CYS A 120 -13.32 -8.60 3.48
CA CYS A 120 -12.24 -8.03 2.65
C CYS A 120 -11.67 -6.78 3.32
N PHE A 121 -10.36 -6.61 3.27
CA PHE A 121 -9.67 -5.44 3.77
C PHE A 121 -8.70 -4.90 2.71
N VAL A 122 -8.69 -3.57 2.59
CA VAL A 122 -7.75 -2.81 1.75
C VAL A 122 -7.48 -1.50 2.46
N ASP A 123 -6.29 -1.30 2.98
CA ASP A 123 -5.69 -0.10 3.59
C ASP A 123 -6.46 0.52 4.79
N THR A 124 -7.76 0.68 4.70
CA THR A 124 -8.54 1.50 5.65
C THR A 124 -8.90 0.85 6.98
N ALA A 125 -8.56 -0.43 7.18
CA ALA A 125 -8.85 -1.18 8.41
C ALA A 125 -7.62 -1.28 9.33
N PRO A 126 -7.81 -1.62 10.63
CA PRO A 126 -6.68 -1.88 11.53
C PRO A 126 -6.02 -3.25 11.24
N VAL A 127 -5.47 -3.39 10.05
CA VAL A 127 -4.75 -4.57 9.56
C VAL A 127 -3.29 -4.21 9.28
N LEU A 128 -2.35 -5.08 9.63
CA LEU A 128 -0.95 -4.96 9.25
C LEU A 128 -0.71 -5.67 7.92
N GLU A 129 -1.22 -5.10 6.82
CA GLU A 129 -1.24 -5.73 5.49
C GLU A 129 0.14 -6.25 5.05
N ARG A 130 1.19 -5.45 5.19
CA ARG A 130 2.57 -5.87 4.86
C ARG A 130 3.06 -7.04 5.69
N TYR A 131 2.64 -7.13 6.96
CA TYR A 131 2.94 -8.28 7.80
C TYR A 131 2.21 -9.53 7.30
N TRP A 132 0.90 -9.42 7.04
CA TRP A 132 0.11 -10.56 6.58
C TRP A 132 0.55 -11.05 5.21
N ALA A 133 0.87 -10.15 4.29
CA ALA A 133 1.41 -10.52 2.98
C ALA A 133 2.79 -11.19 3.10
N TRP A 134 3.66 -10.75 4.03
CA TRP A 134 4.90 -11.46 4.34
C TRP A 134 4.62 -12.82 4.99
N ARG A 135 3.75 -12.88 5.97
CA ARG A 135 3.40 -14.11 6.70
C ARG A 135 2.78 -15.17 5.78
N SER A 136 2.07 -14.73 4.76
CA SER A 136 1.46 -15.56 3.71
C SER A 136 2.43 -15.90 2.56
N GLY A 137 3.73 -15.57 2.65
CA GLY A 137 4.69 -15.89 1.59
C GLY A 137 4.53 -15.09 0.30
N VAL A 138 3.74 -14.03 0.27
CA VAL A 138 3.55 -13.16 -0.92
C VAL A 138 4.83 -12.40 -1.26
N GLY A 139 5.59 -12.01 -0.24
CA GLY A 139 6.84 -11.28 -0.43
C GLY A 139 7.61 -11.08 0.87
N TRP A 140 8.64 -10.25 0.85
CA TRP A 140 9.39 -9.85 2.05
C TRP A 140 9.28 -8.35 2.30
N ILE A 141 9.37 -7.93 3.56
CA ILE A 141 9.41 -6.51 3.92
C ILE A 141 10.84 -5.99 3.72
N GLY A 142 11.00 -5.01 2.83
CA GLY A 142 12.29 -4.42 2.50
C GLY A 142 12.75 -3.34 3.47
N LYS A 143 14.00 -2.86 3.28
CA LYS A 143 14.57 -1.73 4.04
C LYS A 143 13.89 -0.38 3.76
N ASP A 144 13.09 -0.31 2.70
CA ASP A 144 12.20 0.83 2.38
C ASP A 144 10.84 0.74 3.08
N ALA A 145 10.67 -0.24 3.97
CA ALA A 145 9.43 -0.56 4.66
C ALA A 145 8.26 -0.94 3.74
N GLN A 146 8.51 -1.29 2.47
CA GLN A 146 7.51 -1.82 1.55
C GLN A 146 7.58 -3.34 1.46
N LEU A 147 6.48 -3.97 1.03
CA LEU A 147 6.49 -5.37 0.65
C LEU A 147 7.09 -5.51 -0.76
N HIS A 148 8.04 -6.41 -0.91
CA HIS A 148 8.65 -6.76 -2.19
C HIS A 148 8.19 -8.15 -2.62
N VAL A 149 7.49 -8.23 -3.74
CA VAL A 149 7.02 -9.48 -4.33
C VAL A 149 8.07 -10.00 -5.32
N PRO A 150 8.51 -11.26 -5.24
CA PRO A 150 9.47 -11.84 -6.17
C PRO A 150 9.06 -11.61 -7.63
N GLN A 151 9.99 -11.18 -8.47
CA GLN A 151 9.80 -10.89 -9.92
C GLN A 151 8.78 -9.75 -10.23
N VAL A 152 8.13 -9.18 -9.23
CA VAL A 152 7.12 -8.11 -9.39
C VAL A 152 7.63 -6.76 -8.87
N GLY A 153 8.36 -6.78 -7.75
CA GLY A 153 8.86 -5.58 -7.07
C GLY A 153 7.93 -5.08 -5.97
N SER A 154 8.12 -3.83 -5.55
CA SER A 154 7.39 -3.23 -4.42
C SER A 154 6.28 -2.24 -4.84
N ALA A 155 6.10 -1.99 -6.14
CA ALA A 155 4.99 -1.18 -6.65
C ALA A 155 3.71 -2.03 -6.74
N VAL A 156 3.22 -2.49 -5.59
CA VAL A 156 2.04 -3.34 -5.47
C VAL A 156 1.07 -2.79 -4.44
N PHE A 157 -0.21 -2.85 -4.74
CA PHE A 157 -1.27 -2.75 -3.74
C PHE A 157 -1.46 -4.10 -3.07
N LEU A 158 -1.78 -4.07 -1.78
CA LEU A 158 -2.09 -5.26 -1.00
C LEU A 158 -3.58 -5.30 -0.69
N GLY A 159 -4.08 -6.49 -0.46
CA GLY A 159 -5.41 -6.69 0.04
C GLY A 159 -5.53 -8.06 0.72
N GLU A 160 -6.40 -8.15 1.69
CA GLU A 160 -6.59 -9.34 2.50
C GLU A 160 -8.04 -9.80 2.52
N LEU A 161 -8.21 -11.13 2.50
CA LEU A 161 -9.45 -11.80 2.90
C LEU A 161 -9.21 -12.45 4.27
N PHE A 162 -10.01 -12.10 5.25
CA PHE A 162 -10.08 -12.79 6.53
C PHE A 162 -11.26 -13.73 6.46
N VAL A 163 -11.01 -15.05 6.38
CA VAL A 163 -12.02 -16.05 6.10
C VAL A 163 -12.18 -17.06 7.24
N MET A 164 -13.37 -17.62 7.36
CA MET A 164 -13.76 -18.53 8.45
C MET A 164 -13.29 -19.96 8.21
N GLU A 165 -12.92 -20.30 6.99
CA GLU A 165 -12.48 -21.62 6.59
C GLU A 165 -10.98 -21.78 6.86
N GLU A 166 -10.60 -22.97 7.37
CA GLU A 166 -9.19 -23.35 7.47
C GLU A 166 -8.64 -23.73 6.09
N ALA A 167 -7.37 -23.42 5.84
CA ALA A 167 -6.68 -23.91 4.65
C ALA A 167 -6.01 -25.27 4.92
N GLY A 168 -6.02 -26.13 3.92
CA GLY A 168 -5.33 -27.43 4.03
C GLY A 168 -3.80 -27.29 4.07
N VAL A 169 -3.26 -26.21 3.46
CA VAL A 169 -1.83 -25.88 3.44
C VAL A 169 -1.66 -24.38 3.54
N TYR A 170 -0.72 -23.93 4.35
CA TYR A 170 -0.32 -22.55 4.50
C TYR A 170 1.07 -22.30 3.90
N ASP A 171 1.25 -21.10 3.36
CA ASP A 171 2.54 -20.67 2.82
C ASP A 171 3.49 -20.24 3.96
N GLN A 172 4.79 -20.17 3.64
CA GLN A 172 5.82 -19.79 4.59
C GLN A 172 6.37 -18.40 4.27
N PRO A 173 6.72 -17.61 5.29
CA PRO A 173 7.33 -16.30 5.10
C PRO A 173 8.61 -16.37 4.27
N LEU A 174 8.81 -15.38 3.40
CA LEU A 174 10.02 -15.26 2.60
C LEU A 174 11.12 -14.51 3.35
N ALA A 175 12.34 -15.00 3.23
CA ALA A 175 13.52 -14.29 3.71
C ALA A 175 13.76 -13.00 2.89
N SER A 176 14.25 -11.95 3.56
CA SER A 176 14.58 -10.71 2.89
C SER A 176 15.72 -10.87 1.89
N SER A 177 15.53 -10.38 0.67
CA SER A 177 16.58 -10.29 -0.35
C SER A 177 17.33 -8.94 -0.37
N CYS A 178 17.17 -8.08 0.64
CA CYS A 178 17.84 -6.78 0.67
C CYS A 178 19.35 -6.87 0.93
N SER A 179 19.85 -7.91 1.61
CA SER A 179 21.27 -8.06 1.99
C SER A 179 21.85 -6.74 2.51
N ASP A 180 23.01 -6.32 2.02
CA ASP A 180 23.68 -5.08 2.39
C ASP A 180 23.25 -3.87 1.54
N CYS A 181 22.30 -4.05 0.62
CA CYS A 181 21.82 -2.97 -0.23
C CYS A 181 21.15 -1.85 0.59
N LEU A 182 21.55 -0.59 0.35
CA LEU A 182 21.02 0.61 0.98
C LEU A 182 20.51 1.65 -0.02
N LEU A 183 20.32 1.29 -1.29
CA LEU A 183 19.95 2.24 -2.36
C LEU A 183 18.68 3.01 -2.05
N CYS A 184 17.66 2.38 -1.49
CA CYS A 184 16.42 3.06 -1.09
C CYS A 184 16.66 4.11 0.02
N ARG A 185 17.54 3.82 0.99
CA ARG A 185 17.92 4.78 2.05
C ARG A 185 18.70 5.96 1.48
N HIS A 186 19.68 5.70 0.63
CA HIS A 186 20.49 6.75 -0.01
C HIS A 186 19.68 7.63 -0.98
N SER A 187 18.65 7.06 -1.61
CA SER A 187 17.77 7.82 -2.51
C SER A 187 16.75 8.70 -1.77
N CYS A 188 16.54 8.47 -0.46
CA CYS A 188 15.58 9.23 0.32
C CYS A 188 16.11 10.64 0.61
N PRO A 189 15.52 11.71 0.03
CA PRO A 189 16.08 13.06 0.13
C PRO A 189 15.99 13.66 1.54
N CYS A 190 15.16 13.07 2.40
CA CYS A 190 14.93 13.54 3.77
C CYS A 190 15.44 12.53 4.82
N GLY A 191 16.10 11.44 4.41
CA GLY A 191 16.58 10.41 5.31
C GLY A 191 15.49 9.80 6.20
N ALA A 192 14.28 9.62 5.64
CA ALA A 192 13.14 9.09 6.39
C ALA A 192 13.23 7.58 6.69
N LEU A 193 14.09 6.84 5.97
CA LEU A 193 14.26 5.40 6.13
C LEU A 193 15.38 5.11 7.13
N THR A 194 15.01 4.71 8.33
CA THR A 194 15.91 4.39 9.44
C THR A 194 16.04 2.87 9.63
N GLU A 195 16.83 2.44 10.60
CA GLU A 195 16.89 1.03 10.99
C GLU A 195 15.60 0.55 11.66
N GLU A 196 14.92 1.46 12.35
CA GLU A 196 13.66 1.19 13.03
C GLU A 196 12.42 1.24 12.11
N GLY A 197 12.61 1.62 10.85
CA GLY A 197 11.57 1.74 9.83
C GLY A 197 11.44 3.14 9.25
N LEU A 198 10.28 3.44 8.68
CA LEU A 198 9.97 4.74 8.09
C LEU A 198 9.57 5.75 9.17
N ASP A 199 10.34 6.82 9.33
CA ASP A 199 9.94 7.99 10.10
C ASP A 199 9.08 8.92 9.24
N ALA A 200 7.76 8.90 9.43
CA ALA A 200 6.82 9.69 8.64
C ALA A 200 7.06 11.21 8.78
N ARG A 201 7.56 11.69 9.92
CA ARG A 201 7.86 13.12 10.15
C ARG A 201 8.87 13.67 9.15
N ARG A 202 9.66 12.80 8.52
CA ARG A 202 10.68 13.13 7.52
C ARG A 202 10.26 12.77 6.10
N CYS A 203 9.17 12.01 5.94
CA CYS A 203 8.76 11.45 4.63
C CYS A 203 8.00 12.47 3.79
N LEU A 204 8.44 12.73 2.55
CA LEU A 204 7.72 13.62 1.63
C LEU A 204 6.30 13.14 1.32
N SER A 205 6.06 11.82 1.27
CA SER A 205 4.71 11.29 1.08
C SER A 205 3.80 11.66 2.24
N TYR A 206 4.28 11.58 3.49
CA TYR A 206 3.51 12.04 4.64
C TYR A 206 3.15 13.52 4.53
N TRP A 207 4.12 14.39 4.26
CA TRP A 207 3.91 15.83 4.17
C TRP A 207 2.94 16.23 3.07
N THR A 208 2.97 15.52 1.94
CA THR A 208 2.14 15.86 0.78
C THR A 208 0.79 15.18 0.75
N ILE A 209 0.56 14.13 1.55
CA ILE A 209 -0.68 13.34 1.54
C ILE A 209 -1.43 13.45 2.87
N GLU A 210 -0.75 13.24 4.00
CA GLU A 210 -1.39 13.07 5.32
C GLU A 210 -1.44 14.34 6.15
N HIS A 211 -0.37 15.14 6.12
CA HIS A 211 -0.29 16.38 6.89
C HIS A 211 -1.32 17.42 6.44
N ARG A 212 -2.00 18.07 7.42
CA ARG A 212 -3.11 19.01 7.18
C ARG A 212 -2.77 20.48 7.38
N GLY A 213 -1.71 20.80 8.09
CA GLY A 213 -1.27 22.17 8.36
C GLY A 213 -0.42 22.78 7.24
N PRO A 214 0.17 23.96 7.48
CA PRO A 214 1.17 24.53 6.59
C PRO A 214 2.40 23.63 6.51
N LEU A 215 3.04 23.59 5.35
CA LEU A 215 4.29 22.84 5.21
C LEU A 215 5.43 23.60 5.89
N PRO A 216 6.44 22.90 6.46
CA PRO A 216 7.65 23.55 6.95
C PRO A 216 8.29 24.40 5.86
N SER A 217 8.79 25.58 6.23
CA SER A 217 9.34 26.56 5.28
C SER A 217 10.62 26.08 4.58
N ASP A 218 11.33 25.15 5.19
CA ASP A 218 12.54 24.50 4.69
C ASP A 218 12.29 23.18 3.95
N LEU A 219 11.02 22.73 3.90
CA LEU A 219 10.66 21.51 3.20
C LEU A 219 10.73 21.70 1.69
N LEU A 220 11.64 20.99 1.05
CA LEU A 220 11.77 20.96 -0.41
C LEU A 220 11.02 19.77 -0.99
N LEU A 221 9.95 20.04 -1.73
CA LEU A 221 9.26 19.03 -2.53
C LEU A 221 10.08 18.71 -3.77
N ARG A 222 10.63 17.48 -3.82
CA ARG A 222 11.60 17.08 -4.84
C ARG A 222 10.92 16.23 -5.93
N GLY A 223 10.47 16.89 -6.98
CA GLY A 223 9.94 16.27 -8.21
C GLY A 223 8.46 15.90 -8.16
N LYS A 224 7.81 15.88 -6.97
CA LYS A 224 6.39 15.57 -6.83
C LYS A 224 5.75 16.47 -5.76
N PHE A 225 4.55 16.96 -6.06
CA PHE A 225 3.71 17.65 -5.06
C PHE A 225 2.63 16.74 -4.45
N TYR A 226 2.59 15.46 -4.84
CA TYR A 226 1.78 14.43 -4.23
C TYR A 226 2.51 13.09 -4.18
N GLY A 227 2.84 12.62 -2.99
CA GLY A 227 3.65 11.43 -2.79
C GLY A 227 5.14 11.62 -3.10
N CYS A 228 5.89 10.51 -3.33
CA CYS A 228 7.33 10.62 -3.57
C CYS A 228 7.90 9.57 -4.53
N ASP A 229 7.68 8.27 -4.33
CA ASP A 229 8.17 7.10 -5.08
C ASP A 229 9.70 6.90 -5.13
N ARG A 230 10.54 7.77 -4.52
CA ARG A 230 12.00 7.69 -4.69
C ARG A 230 12.60 6.40 -4.17
N CYS A 231 12.21 5.95 -2.98
CA CYS A 231 12.70 4.70 -2.41
C CYS A 231 12.26 3.49 -3.25
N LEU A 232 11.03 3.51 -3.74
CA LEU A 232 10.48 2.49 -4.63
C LEU A 232 11.22 2.43 -5.97
N MET A 233 11.51 3.61 -6.57
CA MET A 233 12.21 3.70 -7.85
C MET A 233 13.70 3.33 -7.77
N ALA A 234 14.31 3.50 -6.60
CA ALA A 234 15.73 3.20 -6.39
C ALA A 234 16.00 1.69 -6.19
N CYS A 235 14.97 0.88 -5.98
CA CYS A 235 15.14 -0.54 -5.77
C CYS A 235 15.60 -1.24 -7.06
N PRO A 236 16.76 -1.96 -7.05
CA PRO A 236 17.29 -2.62 -8.25
C PRO A 236 16.63 -3.97 -8.55
N ARG A 237 15.64 -4.37 -7.76
CA ARG A 237 14.96 -5.65 -7.95
C ARG A 237 14.07 -5.61 -9.19
N PRO A 238 13.78 -6.78 -9.80
CA PRO A 238 12.87 -6.89 -10.93
C PRO A 238 11.54 -6.19 -10.67
N VAL A 239 10.95 -5.60 -11.69
CA VAL A 239 9.68 -4.91 -11.61
C VAL A 239 8.72 -5.43 -12.68
N GLN A 240 7.47 -5.53 -12.32
CA GLN A 240 6.37 -5.79 -13.23
C GLN A 240 5.54 -4.51 -13.41
N TYR A 241 5.31 -4.13 -14.65
CA TYR A 241 4.36 -3.06 -14.94
C TYR A 241 2.92 -3.57 -14.81
N THR A 242 2.04 -2.68 -14.39
CA THR A 242 0.62 -3.01 -14.30
C THR A 242 0.01 -3.30 -15.67
N ARG A 243 -0.90 -4.26 -15.70
CA ARG A 243 -1.80 -4.52 -16.84
C ARG A 243 -3.21 -3.98 -16.58
N GLU A 244 -3.41 -3.39 -15.40
CA GLU A 244 -4.68 -2.81 -14.99
C GLU A 244 -4.86 -1.45 -15.63
N ALA A 245 -5.78 -1.37 -16.59
CA ALA A 245 -6.03 -0.14 -17.34
C ALA A 245 -6.57 0.99 -16.45
N SER A 246 -7.36 0.66 -15.41
CA SER A 246 -7.93 1.62 -14.48
C SER A 246 -6.89 2.36 -13.63
N PHE A 247 -5.68 1.81 -13.50
CA PHE A 247 -4.57 2.52 -12.81
C PHE A 247 -3.84 3.52 -13.70
N SER A 248 -4.10 3.52 -15.00
CA SER A 248 -3.51 4.48 -15.92
C SER A 248 -4.12 5.87 -15.75
N PRO A 249 -3.31 6.94 -15.85
CA PRO A 249 -3.82 8.30 -15.81
C PRO A 249 -4.78 8.57 -16.97
N SER A 250 -5.86 9.30 -16.68
CA SER A 250 -6.82 9.72 -17.70
C SER A 250 -6.17 10.62 -18.77
N PRO A 251 -6.73 10.73 -19.99
CA PRO A 251 -6.24 11.67 -20.99
C PRO A 251 -6.13 13.09 -20.43
N ALA A 252 -7.16 13.56 -19.74
CA ALA A 252 -7.19 14.88 -19.13
C ALA A 252 -6.06 15.12 -18.12
N LEU A 253 -5.65 14.08 -17.37
CA LEU A 253 -4.52 14.17 -16.43
C LEU A 253 -3.18 14.16 -17.17
N ARG A 254 -3.07 13.46 -18.30
CA ARG A 254 -1.85 13.41 -19.13
C ARG A 254 -1.53 14.75 -19.81
N GLU A 255 -2.57 15.49 -20.16
CA GLU A 255 -2.48 16.77 -20.86
C GLU A 255 -2.20 17.95 -19.94
N MET A 256 -2.26 17.77 -18.60
CA MET A 256 -1.98 18.83 -17.62
C MET A 256 -0.55 19.37 -17.75
N THR A 257 -0.43 20.63 -18.12
CA THR A 257 0.82 21.40 -18.13
C THR A 257 1.14 21.93 -16.71
N TRP A 258 2.33 22.49 -16.52
CA TRP A 258 2.66 23.13 -15.24
C TRP A 258 1.80 24.37 -14.97
N GLU A 259 1.48 25.12 -16.00
CA GLU A 259 0.58 26.28 -15.94
C GLU A 259 -0.82 25.88 -15.49
N ASP A 260 -1.35 24.78 -16.01
CA ASP A 260 -2.66 24.25 -15.59
C ASP A 260 -2.66 23.84 -14.09
N TRP A 261 -1.56 23.26 -13.61
CA TRP A 261 -1.42 22.95 -12.19
C TRP A 261 -1.41 24.20 -11.31
N GLN A 262 -0.74 25.28 -11.75
CA GLN A 262 -0.69 26.55 -11.00
C GLN A 262 -2.08 27.24 -10.95
N GLN A 263 -2.91 27.02 -11.96
CA GLN A 263 -4.25 27.60 -12.11
C GLN A 263 -5.36 26.60 -11.73
N LEU A 264 -5.04 25.51 -11.04
CA LEU A 264 -5.99 24.46 -10.69
C LEU A 264 -7.16 25.04 -9.88
N THR A 265 -8.39 24.92 -10.40
CA THR A 265 -9.63 25.30 -9.70
C THR A 265 -10.25 24.13 -8.95
N PRO A 266 -11.16 24.38 -7.97
CA PRO A 266 -11.89 23.33 -7.28
C PRO A 266 -12.67 22.41 -8.23
N GLU A 267 -13.29 22.98 -9.29
CA GLU A 267 -14.07 22.25 -10.28
C GLU A 267 -13.18 21.31 -11.10
N ARG A 268 -12.03 21.83 -11.57
CA ARG A 268 -11.05 21.04 -12.33
C ARG A 268 -10.44 19.93 -11.46
N TYR A 269 -10.16 20.23 -10.19
CA TYR A 269 -9.74 19.21 -9.24
C TYR A 269 -10.80 18.11 -9.07
N ALA A 270 -12.05 18.46 -8.88
CA ALA A 270 -13.15 17.51 -8.73
C ALA A 270 -13.35 16.62 -9.95
N GLU A 271 -13.15 17.19 -11.16
CA GLU A 271 -13.19 16.46 -12.42
C GLU A 271 -12.01 15.47 -12.55
N LEU A 272 -10.77 15.97 -12.42
CA LEU A 272 -9.55 15.17 -12.61
C LEU A 272 -9.44 13.99 -11.63
N PHE A 273 -9.88 14.20 -10.39
CA PHE A 273 -9.68 13.25 -9.30
C PHE A 273 -10.97 12.57 -8.82
N ARG A 274 -12.01 12.56 -9.65
CA ARG A 274 -13.23 11.79 -9.37
C ARG A 274 -12.88 10.31 -9.26
N GLY A 275 -13.11 9.71 -8.08
CA GLY A 275 -12.76 8.30 -7.85
C GLY A 275 -11.24 8.00 -7.82
N SER A 276 -10.41 8.98 -7.46
CA SER A 276 -8.97 8.83 -7.31
C SER A 276 -8.55 8.92 -5.84
N ALA A 277 -7.45 8.24 -5.48
CA ALA A 277 -6.83 8.31 -4.16
C ALA A 277 -6.29 9.73 -3.82
N VAL A 278 -6.09 10.61 -4.81
CA VAL A 278 -5.68 12.00 -4.59
C VAL A 278 -6.68 12.80 -3.76
N LYS A 279 -7.94 12.37 -3.70
CA LYS A 279 -8.95 12.98 -2.81
C LYS A 279 -8.56 12.95 -1.33
N ARG A 280 -7.63 12.10 -0.92
CA ARG A 280 -7.12 12.02 0.45
C ARG A 280 -6.59 13.37 0.96
N VAL A 281 -5.87 14.12 0.11
CA VAL A 281 -5.26 15.40 0.50
C VAL A 281 -6.24 16.58 0.43
N LYS A 282 -7.40 16.42 -0.22
CA LYS A 282 -8.38 17.46 -0.57
C LYS A 282 -7.79 18.54 -1.50
N TYR A 283 -8.65 19.41 -2.03
CA TYR A 283 -8.22 20.48 -2.94
C TYR A 283 -7.23 21.44 -2.30
N GLU A 284 -7.53 21.93 -1.10
CA GLU A 284 -6.71 22.92 -0.40
C GLU A 284 -5.30 22.37 -0.09
N GLY A 285 -5.22 21.11 0.30
CA GLY A 285 -3.94 20.45 0.56
C GLY A 285 -3.13 20.23 -0.71
N LEU A 286 -3.77 19.85 -1.83
CA LEU A 286 -3.07 19.72 -3.11
C LEU A 286 -2.58 21.09 -3.61
N LEU A 287 -3.42 22.12 -3.53
CA LEU A 287 -3.07 23.49 -3.92
C LEU A 287 -1.93 24.05 -3.05
N ARG A 288 -1.95 23.78 -1.73
CA ARG A 288 -0.83 24.09 -0.83
C ARG A 288 0.47 23.47 -1.32
N ASN A 289 0.44 22.20 -1.71
CA ASN A 289 1.62 21.48 -2.18
C ASN A 289 2.12 22.03 -3.53
N ILE A 290 1.22 22.35 -4.46
CA ILE A 290 1.55 22.95 -5.75
C ILE A 290 2.25 24.29 -5.53
N ARG A 291 1.73 25.15 -4.64
CA ARG A 291 2.33 26.46 -4.30
C ARG A 291 3.69 26.33 -3.63
N ALA A 292 3.94 25.29 -2.87
CA ALA A 292 5.22 25.02 -2.23
C ALA A 292 6.21 24.31 -3.16
N PHE A 293 5.75 23.78 -4.28
CA PHE A 293 6.59 23.08 -5.23
C PHE A 293 7.41 24.10 -6.03
N ARG A 294 8.75 23.89 -6.02
CA ARG A 294 9.69 24.70 -6.81
C ARG A 294 10.27 23.79 -7.88
N THR A 295 10.10 24.17 -9.12
CA THR A 295 10.69 23.49 -10.29
C THR A 295 12.22 23.57 -10.28
#